data_7b42a7b0f222d45382834382543c3078
#
_entry.id   7b42a7b0f222d45382834382543c3078
#
_cell.length_a   1.000
_cell.length_b   1.000
_cell.length_c   1.000
_cell.angle_alpha   90.00
_cell.angle_beta   90.00
_cell.angle_gamma   90.00
#
_symmetry.space_group_name_H-M   'P 1'
#
loop_
_entity.id
_entity.type
_entity.pdbx_description
1 polymer ?
#
loop_
_entity_poly.entity_id
_entity_poly.type
_entity_poly.pdbx_seq_one_letter_code
_entity_poly.pdbx_strand_id
1 'polypeptide(L)'
;MALTKWNQVKKSTKSNFITFSIVIGFYIVVQLLAADGVLTNSFSGQLVPICAYVVMAVSLNLVVGFLGELSLAHAGFMSVGAFSGTLVWVSLYDVAPHWLALILAFVVGGAMAGIFGVIVGVPVLRLSGDYLAIVTLAFGEIIKNIMNAVYLGVDDSGLHFSLKDAASMNMAEDGKILINGAMGITGIKKTSTFTMGIILVLITLVVVLNLIRSRAGRAISAIRDNEIAAKSIGINITRYKVMAFVLSSVFAGMAGVLYSLNYSSLVAKKFDYNTSINILVFVVLGGIGSIRGSVIAAAILTVLPEMLRGLNDYRMLIYAIVLIVMMIFTRSPKLVAWRKEVAEKITEKFPILKLNKFLKDKSKKEAA
;
A
#
# COMPACT_ATOMS: atom_id res chain seq x y z
N MET A 1 16.25 -28.84 -20.36
CA MET A 1 15.91 -27.71 -21.29
C MET A 1 15.27 -26.50 -20.59
N ALA A 2 14.34 -26.64 -19.63
CA ALA A 2 13.74 -25.50 -18.90
C ALA A 2 14.72 -24.75 -18.00
N LEU A 3 15.64 -25.43 -17.31
CA LEU A 3 16.63 -24.83 -16.40
C LEU A 3 17.70 -23.99 -17.13
N THR A 4 18.05 -24.35 -18.38
CA THR A 4 19.00 -23.58 -19.21
C THR A 4 18.40 -22.26 -19.69
N LYS A 5 17.13 -22.22 -20.07
CA LYS A 5 16.41 -20.99 -20.44
C LYS A 5 16.30 -20.03 -19.24
N TRP A 6 16.08 -20.54 -18.02
CA TRP A 6 15.99 -19.73 -16.81
C TRP A 6 17.30 -19.02 -16.47
N ASN A 7 18.45 -19.60 -16.80
CA ASN A 7 19.76 -18.98 -16.54
C ASN A 7 20.07 -17.80 -17.47
N GLN A 8 19.46 -17.74 -18.65
CA GLN A 8 19.64 -16.66 -19.62
C GLN A 8 18.76 -15.42 -19.32
N VAL A 9 17.77 -15.54 -18.43
CA VAL A 9 16.88 -14.42 -18.05
C VAL A 9 17.63 -13.41 -17.17
N LYS A 10 17.53 -12.11 -17.49
CA LYS A 10 18.15 -11.02 -16.71
C LYS A 10 17.82 -11.14 -15.22
N LYS A 11 18.80 -10.91 -14.34
CA LYS A 11 18.67 -11.01 -12.87
C LYS A 11 17.46 -10.23 -12.32
N SER A 12 17.15 -9.11 -12.94
CA SER A 12 16.01 -8.25 -12.65
C SER A 12 14.65 -8.93 -12.96
N THR A 13 14.53 -9.67 -14.05
CA THR A 13 13.29 -10.38 -14.43
C THR A 13 13.04 -11.56 -13.49
N LYS A 14 14.11 -12.29 -13.11
CA LYS A 14 14.03 -13.34 -12.08
C LYS A 14 13.52 -12.79 -10.74
N SER A 15 14.00 -11.60 -10.39
CA SER A 15 13.57 -10.88 -9.18
C SER A 15 12.07 -10.62 -9.16
N ASN A 16 11.50 -10.16 -10.26
CA ASN A 16 10.05 -9.88 -10.33
C ASN A 16 9.24 -11.17 -10.34
N PHE A 17 9.68 -12.16 -11.11
CA PHE A 17 8.99 -13.45 -11.16
C PHE A 17 8.85 -14.07 -9.76
N ILE A 18 9.92 -14.00 -8.94
CA ILE A 18 9.85 -14.45 -7.54
C ILE A 18 8.81 -13.66 -6.74
N THR A 19 8.72 -12.34 -6.93
CA THR A 19 7.73 -11.50 -6.21
C THR A 19 6.31 -11.90 -6.57
N PHE A 20 6.02 -12.06 -7.88
CA PHE A 20 4.72 -12.53 -8.34
C PHE A 20 4.42 -13.96 -7.85
N SER A 21 5.41 -14.87 -7.89
CA SER A 21 5.25 -16.23 -7.38
C SER A 21 4.95 -16.28 -5.88
N ILE A 22 5.54 -15.39 -5.09
CA ILE A 22 5.23 -15.29 -3.65
C ILE A 22 3.77 -14.87 -3.44
N VAL A 23 3.29 -13.84 -4.15
CA VAL A 23 1.93 -13.35 -4.01
C VAL A 23 0.90 -14.39 -4.49
N ILE A 24 1.14 -15.00 -5.66
CA ILE A 24 0.27 -16.04 -6.20
C ILE A 24 0.31 -17.30 -5.32
N GLY A 25 1.50 -17.70 -4.86
CA GLY A 25 1.65 -18.83 -3.93
C GLY A 25 0.90 -18.60 -2.63
N PHE A 26 1.00 -17.41 -2.05
CA PHE A 26 0.22 -17.03 -0.88
C PHE A 26 -1.29 -17.11 -1.13
N TYR A 27 -1.75 -16.62 -2.30
CA TYR A 27 -3.16 -16.71 -2.68
C TYR A 27 -3.63 -18.18 -2.74
N ILE A 28 -2.88 -19.05 -3.43
CA ILE A 28 -3.24 -20.47 -3.57
C ILE A 28 -3.30 -21.16 -2.21
N VAL A 29 -2.30 -20.95 -1.36
CA VAL A 29 -2.24 -21.55 -0.02
C VAL A 29 -3.44 -21.11 0.82
N VAL A 30 -3.74 -19.81 0.86
CA VAL A 30 -4.88 -19.28 1.61
C VAL A 30 -6.21 -19.82 1.07
N GLN A 31 -6.34 -19.93 -0.26
CA GLN A 31 -7.57 -20.44 -0.89
C GLN A 31 -7.79 -21.93 -0.60
N LEU A 32 -6.74 -22.74 -0.57
CA LEU A 32 -6.79 -24.14 -0.17
C LEU A 32 -7.21 -24.28 1.30
N LEU A 33 -6.57 -23.52 2.21
CA LEU A 33 -6.93 -23.52 3.64
C LEU A 33 -8.37 -23.02 3.89
N ALA A 34 -8.86 -22.10 3.03
CA ALA A 34 -10.25 -21.65 3.08
C ALA A 34 -11.22 -22.74 2.63
N ALA A 35 -10.87 -23.51 1.60
CA ALA A 35 -11.67 -24.62 1.08
C ALA A 35 -11.78 -25.78 2.09
N ASP A 36 -10.68 -26.05 2.82
CA ASP A 36 -10.63 -27.09 3.87
C ASP A 36 -11.32 -26.65 5.18
N GLY A 37 -11.86 -25.42 5.25
CA GLY A 37 -12.58 -24.92 6.44
C GLY A 37 -11.70 -24.67 7.67
N VAL A 38 -10.36 -24.68 7.51
CA VAL A 38 -9.39 -24.48 8.59
C VAL A 38 -9.31 -23.03 9.03
N LEU A 39 -9.70 -22.08 8.15
CA LEU A 39 -9.61 -20.65 8.44
C LEU A 39 -10.72 -20.20 9.39
N THR A 40 -10.32 -19.64 10.52
CA THR A 40 -11.24 -18.98 11.44
C THR A 40 -11.89 -17.75 10.78
N ASN A 41 -13.16 -17.47 11.12
CA ASN A 41 -13.89 -16.29 10.61
C ASN A 41 -13.14 -14.97 10.84
N SER A 42 -12.45 -14.83 11.97
CA SER A 42 -11.58 -13.68 12.26
C SER A 42 -10.45 -13.52 11.24
N PHE A 43 -9.77 -14.62 10.90
CA PHE A 43 -8.67 -14.59 9.93
C PHE A 43 -9.17 -14.29 8.52
N SER A 44 -10.30 -14.89 8.12
CA SER A 44 -10.95 -14.61 6.83
C SER A 44 -11.31 -13.12 6.66
N GLY A 45 -11.76 -12.47 7.75
CA GLY A 45 -12.04 -11.02 7.77
C GLY A 45 -10.80 -10.13 7.60
N GLN A 46 -9.60 -10.65 7.90
CA GLN A 46 -8.34 -9.90 7.77
C GLN A 46 -7.67 -10.03 6.39
N LEU A 47 -8.10 -10.97 5.55
CA LEU A 47 -7.47 -11.20 4.24
C LEU A 47 -7.54 -9.97 3.32
N VAL A 48 -8.66 -9.26 3.31
CA VAL A 48 -8.85 -8.04 2.52
C VAL A 48 -8.00 -6.88 3.06
N PRO A 49 -8.02 -6.56 4.37
CA PRO A 49 -7.09 -5.61 4.98
C PRO A 49 -5.61 -5.89 4.70
N ILE A 50 -5.17 -7.16 4.73
CA ILE A 50 -3.80 -7.54 4.38
C ILE A 50 -3.46 -7.07 2.96
N CYS A 51 -4.32 -7.36 1.97
CA CYS A 51 -4.12 -6.91 0.60
C CYS A 51 -4.07 -5.39 0.50
N ALA A 52 -4.99 -4.68 1.17
CA ALA A 52 -5.00 -3.22 1.19
C ALA A 52 -3.69 -2.65 1.76
N TYR A 53 -3.21 -3.14 2.89
CA TYR A 53 -1.95 -2.68 3.49
C TYR A 53 -0.71 -3.09 2.67
N VAL A 54 -0.74 -4.22 1.96
CA VAL A 54 0.32 -4.58 0.99
C VAL A 54 0.38 -3.55 -0.14
N VAL A 55 -0.77 -3.16 -0.72
CA VAL A 55 -0.83 -2.10 -1.75
C VAL A 55 -0.30 -0.78 -1.19
N MET A 56 -0.73 -0.41 0.02
CA MET A 56 -0.25 0.79 0.72
C MET A 56 1.27 0.77 0.93
N ALA A 57 1.84 -0.34 1.38
CA ALA A 57 3.28 -0.47 1.59
C ALA A 57 4.07 -0.42 0.27
N VAL A 58 3.58 -1.06 -0.80
CA VAL A 58 4.23 -1.01 -2.12
C VAL A 58 4.17 0.40 -2.70
N SER A 59 3.03 1.08 -2.60
CA SER A 59 2.86 2.44 -3.09
C SER A 59 3.68 3.46 -2.30
N LEU A 60 3.73 3.35 -0.97
CA LEU A 60 4.59 4.21 -0.14
C LEU A 60 6.08 3.95 -0.41
N ASN A 61 6.48 2.71 -0.64
CA ASN A 61 7.87 2.38 -0.98
C ASN A 61 8.33 3.00 -2.30
N LEU A 62 7.42 3.32 -3.23
CA LEU A 62 7.75 4.10 -4.41
C LEU A 62 8.25 5.52 -4.05
N VAL A 63 7.63 6.15 -3.05
CA VAL A 63 8.02 7.50 -2.59
C VAL A 63 9.22 7.41 -1.64
N VAL A 64 9.14 6.63 -0.58
CA VAL A 64 10.19 6.57 0.45
C VAL A 64 11.42 5.81 -0.06
N GLY A 65 11.22 4.72 -0.80
CA GLY A 65 12.29 3.82 -1.20
C GLY A 65 12.99 4.20 -2.49
N PHE A 66 12.23 4.61 -3.51
CA PHE A 66 12.78 4.90 -4.83
C PHE A 66 12.97 6.38 -5.09
N LEU A 67 12.08 7.25 -4.61
CA LEU A 67 12.26 8.69 -4.71
C LEU A 67 13.14 9.26 -3.58
N GLY A 68 13.15 8.60 -2.40
CA GLY A 68 13.93 9.03 -1.24
C GLY A 68 13.26 10.10 -0.38
N GLU A 69 11.98 10.37 -0.60
CA GLU A 69 11.22 11.40 0.11
C GLU A 69 10.34 10.79 1.20
N LEU A 70 10.45 11.27 2.43
CA LEU A 70 9.63 10.77 3.53
C LEU A 70 8.24 11.40 3.50
N SER A 71 7.18 10.58 3.35
CA SER A 71 5.80 11.03 3.34
C SER A 71 4.97 10.30 4.38
N LEU A 72 4.18 11.06 5.14
CA LEU A 72 3.25 10.56 6.18
C LEU A 72 1.77 10.88 5.85
N ALA A 73 1.46 11.34 4.63
CA ALA A 73 0.09 11.61 4.19
C ALA A 73 -0.67 10.37 3.68
N HIS A 74 -0.07 9.18 3.69
CA HIS A 74 -0.59 8.00 2.98
C HIS A 74 -1.96 7.55 3.46
N ALA A 75 -2.21 7.58 4.79
CA ALA A 75 -3.54 7.29 5.35
C ALA A 75 -4.58 8.33 4.93
N GLY A 76 -4.19 9.61 4.76
CA GLY A 76 -5.06 10.65 4.23
C GLY A 76 -5.52 10.34 2.79
N PHE A 77 -4.60 9.94 1.90
CA PHE A 77 -4.97 9.53 0.53
C PHE A 77 -5.84 8.28 0.52
N MET A 78 -5.56 7.32 1.41
CA MET A 78 -6.40 6.15 1.62
C MET A 78 -7.82 6.56 2.04
N SER A 79 -7.96 7.55 2.93
CA SER A 79 -9.24 8.09 3.37
C SER A 79 -10.03 8.70 2.22
N VAL A 80 -9.42 9.59 1.43
CA VAL A 80 -10.07 10.20 0.25
C VAL A 80 -10.60 9.14 -0.69
N GLY A 81 -9.78 8.16 -1.04
CA GLY A 81 -10.20 7.08 -1.92
C GLY A 81 -11.31 6.21 -1.32
N ALA A 82 -11.19 5.87 -0.02
CA ALA A 82 -12.19 5.09 0.69
C ALA A 82 -13.56 5.78 0.67
N PHE A 83 -13.63 7.06 1.05
CA PHE A 83 -14.90 7.81 1.10
C PHE A 83 -15.49 8.03 -0.29
N SER A 84 -14.69 8.52 -1.26
CA SER A 84 -15.19 8.79 -2.62
C SER A 84 -15.60 7.51 -3.35
N GLY A 85 -14.82 6.44 -3.25
CA GLY A 85 -15.16 5.16 -3.87
C GLY A 85 -16.36 4.47 -3.22
N THR A 86 -16.46 4.52 -1.89
CA THR A 86 -17.64 3.98 -1.19
C THR A 86 -18.91 4.75 -1.52
N LEU A 87 -18.82 6.08 -1.64
CA LEU A 87 -19.92 6.92 -2.07
C LEU A 87 -20.45 6.47 -3.44
N VAL A 88 -19.58 6.30 -4.42
CA VAL A 88 -19.93 5.80 -5.75
C VAL A 88 -20.56 4.42 -5.67
N TRP A 89 -20.00 3.52 -4.87
CA TRP A 89 -20.55 2.18 -4.66
C TRP A 89 -21.97 2.22 -4.09
N VAL A 90 -22.20 2.98 -3.03
CA VAL A 90 -23.52 3.08 -2.38
C VAL A 90 -24.57 3.73 -3.30
N SER A 91 -24.16 4.75 -4.07
CA SER A 91 -25.06 5.44 -5.02
C SER A 91 -25.42 4.59 -6.24
N LEU A 92 -24.52 3.75 -6.73
CA LEU A 92 -24.73 2.92 -7.92
C LEU A 92 -25.21 1.50 -7.62
N TYR A 93 -25.26 1.12 -6.35
CA TYR A 93 -25.53 -0.26 -5.95
C TYR A 93 -26.86 -0.81 -6.49
N ASP A 94 -27.91 -0.01 -6.44
CA ASP A 94 -29.26 -0.41 -6.85
C ASP A 94 -29.58 -0.02 -8.32
N VAL A 95 -28.71 0.78 -8.97
CA VAL A 95 -28.96 1.35 -10.31
C VAL A 95 -28.15 0.63 -11.40
N ALA A 96 -26.93 0.21 -11.07
CA ALA A 96 -25.99 -0.35 -12.06
C ALA A 96 -25.61 -1.82 -11.76
N PRO A 97 -25.15 -2.58 -12.75
CA PRO A 97 -24.56 -3.89 -12.51
C PRO A 97 -23.42 -3.80 -11.49
N HIS A 98 -23.40 -4.68 -10.50
CA HIS A 98 -22.44 -4.61 -9.38
C HIS A 98 -20.97 -4.59 -9.81
N TRP A 99 -20.62 -5.31 -10.89
CA TRP A 99 -19.24 -5.29 -11.42
C TRP A 99 -18.85 -3.91 -11.97
N LEU A 100 -19.79 -3.19 -12.63
CA LEU A 100 -19.56 -1.85 -13.18
C LEU A 100 -19.44 -0.82 -12.04
N ALA A 101 -20.36 -0.86 -11.06
CA ALA A 101 -20.30 0.00 -9.88
C ALA A 101 -18.99 -0.17 -9.11
N LEU A 102 -18.48 -1.41 -9.01
CA LEU A 102 -17.23 -1.72 -8.37
C LEU A 102 -16.03 -1.11 -9.12
N ILE A 103 -15.94 -1.31 -10.45
CA ILE A 103 -14.86 -0.72 -11.26
C ILE A 103 -14.88 0.80 -11.14
N LEU A 104 -16.06 1.43 -11.23
CA LEU A 104 -16.21 2.87 -11.09
C LEU A 104 -15.78 3.35 -9.69
N ALA A 105 -16.13 2.62 -8.64
CA ALA A 105 -15.69 2.92 -7.28
C ALA A 105 -14.15 2.94 -7.15
N PHE A 106 -13.46 1.94 -7.72
CA PHE A 106 -11.99 1.91 -7.73
C PHE A 106 -11.38 3.03 -8.58
N VAL A 107 -11.94 3.30 -9.76
CA VAL A 107 -11.44 4.36 -10.66
C VAL A 107 -11.64 5.74 -10.01
N VAL A 108 -12.84 6.03 -9.49
CA VAL A 108 -13.13 7.32 -8.84
C VAL A 108 -12.33 7.47 -7.55
N GLY A 109 -12.27 6.43 -6.71
CA GLY A 109 -11.48 6.46 -5.48
C GLY A 109 -9.99 6.71 -5.74
N GLY A 110 -9.41 6.03 -6.74
CA GLY A 110 -8.04 6.26 -7.17
C GLY A 110 -7.82 7.65 -7.78
N ALA A 111 -8.72 8.11 -8.65
CA ALA A 111 -8.64 9.42 -9.30
C ALA A 111 -8.72 10.57 -8.27
N MET A 112 -9.67 10.51 -7.33
CA MET A 112 -9.81 11.50 -6.27
C MET A 112 -8.56 11.54 -5.38
N ALA A 113 -8.05 10.41 -4.96
CA ALA A 113 -6.78 10.35 -4.21
C ALA A 113 -5.61 10.90 -5.04
N GLY A 114 -5.57 10.67 -6.35
CA GLY A 114 -4.60 11.25 -7.28
C GLY A 114 -4.69 12.77 -7.37
N ILE A 115 -5.91 13.33 -7.45
CA ILE A 115 -6.15 14.79 -7.45
C ILE A 115 -5.62 15.41 -6.15
N PHE A 116 -5.97 14.83 -4.99
CA PHE A 116 -5.43 15.27 -3.71
C PHE A 116 -3.91 15.08 -3.63
N GLY A 117 -3.38 14.02 -4.26
CA GLY A 117 -1.94 13.81 -4.43
C GLY A 117 -1.25 14.93 -5.22
N VAL A 118 -1.90 15.48 -6.26
CA VAL A 118 -1.39 16.67 -6.98
C VAL A 118 -1.47 17.92 -6.10
N ILE A 119 -2.63 18.17 -5.47
CA ILE A 119 -2.87 19.36 -4.63
C ILE A 119 -1.86 19.43 -3.49
N VAL A 120 -1.60 18.31 -2.83
CA VAL A 120 -0.63 18.22 -1.74
C VAL A 120 0.81 18.15 -2.27
N GLY A 121 1.05 17.35 -3.31
CA GLY A 121 2.40 17.07 -3.81
C GLY A 121 3.08 18.28 -4.42
N VAL A 122 2.37 19.11 -5.20
CA VAL A 122 2.98 20.27 -5.87
C VAL A 122 3.60 21.28 -4.90
N PRO A 123 2.92 21.73 -3.83
CA PRO A 123 3.55 22.63 -2.86
C PRO A 123 4.55 21.90 -1.93
N VAL A 124 4.23 20.70 -1.49
CA VAL A 124 4.98 19.98 -0.44
C VAL A 124 6.32 19.44 -0.96
N LEU A 125 6.38 18.96 -2.20
CA LEU A 125 7.63 18.42 -2.79
C LEU A 125 8.68 19.49 -3.14
N ARG A 126 8.39 20.76 -2.86
CA ARG A 126 9.38 21.86 -2.88
C ARG A 126 10.18 21.92 -1.59
N LEU A 127 9.67 21.31 -0.53
CA LEU A 127 10.36 21.15 0.74
C LEU A 127 11.27 19.92 0.67
N SER A 128 12.28 19.86 1.51
CA SER A 128 13.24 18.75 1.56
C SER A 128 13.42 18.24 3.00
N GLY A 129 13.82 16.97 3.11
CA GLY A 129 14.14 16.35 4.39
C GLY A 129 12.94 16.26 5.35
N ASP A 130 13.18 16.56 6.64
CA ASP A 130 12.20 16.40 7.71
C ASP A 130 10.99 17.33 7.59
N TYR A 131 11.17 18.53 6.98
CA TYR A 131 10.06 19.46 6.75
C TYR A 131 8.99 18.86 5.84
N LEU A 132 9.39 18.09 4.84
CA LEU A 132 8.47 17.39 3.96
C LEU A 132 7.62 16.37 4.74
N ALA A 133 8.24 15.61 5.66
CA ALA A 133 7.54 14.65 6.49
C ALA A 133 6.50 15.32 7.40
N ILE A 134 6.88 16.42 8.06
CA ILE A 134 5.99 17.18 8.97
C ILE A 134 4.79 17.74 8.20
N VAL A 135 5.03 18.36 7.04
CA VAL A 135 3.95 18.96 6.25
C VAL A 135 3.04 17.90 5.64
N THR A 136 3.58 16.76 5.17
CA THR A 136 2.74 15.65 4.68
C THR A 136 1.89 15.05 5.79
N LEU A 137 2.40 14.94 7.01
CA LEU A 137 1.63 14.51 8.17
C LEU A 137 0.47 15.49 8.44
N ALA A 138 0.77 16.80 8.48
CA ALA A 138 -0.26 17.82 8.69
C ALA A 138 -1.37 17.75 7.62
N PHE A 139 -1.02 17.59 6.34
CA PHE A 139 -2.00 17.41 5.27
C PHE A 139 -2.82 16.12 5.45
N GLY A 140 -2.20 15.02 5.87
CA GLY A 140 -2.93 13.79 6.18
C GLY A 140 -4.00 14.00 7.26
N GLU A 141 -3.65 14.71 8.33
CA GLU A 141 -4.58 15.06 9.42
C GLU A 141 -5.66 16.06 8.97
N ILE A 142 -5.31 17.04 8.14
CA ILE A 142 -6.28 17.98 7.55
C ILE A 142 -7.31 17.21 6.71
N ILE A 143 -6.86 16.31 5.83
CA ILE A 143 -7.75 15.49 4.99
C ILE A 143 -8.69 14.66 5.89
N LYS A 144 -8.16 13.97 6.90
CA LYS A 144 -8.95 13.19 7.85
C LYS A 144 -10.01 14.06 8.53
N ASN A 145 -9.64 15.25 9.01
CA ASN A 145 -10.56 16.15 9.69
C ASN A 145 -11.62 16.73 8.74
N ILE A 146 -11.28 17.01 7.48
CA ILE A 146 -12.27 17.38 6.45
C ILE A 146 -13.26 16.23 6.26
N MET A 147 -12.80 14.99 6.07
CA MET A 147 -13.68 13.82 5.91
C MET A 147 -14.56 13.58 7.15
N ASN A 148 -14.09 13.96 8.33
CA ASN A 148 -14.83 13.85 9.58
C ASN A 148 -15.88 14.95 9.77
N ALA A 149 -15.77 16.07 9.04
CA ALA A 149 -16.68 17.21 9.08
C ALA A 149 -17.68 17.24 7.90
N VAL A 150 -17.51 16.36 6.91
CA VAL A 150 -18.37 16.32 5.73
C VAL A 150 -19.69 15.65 6.06
N TYR A 151 -20.78 16.34 5.76
CA TYR A 151 -22.15 15.81 5.71
C TYR A 151 -22.64 15.86 4.28
N LEU A 152 -23.09 14.73 3.76
CA LEU A 152 -23.61 14.61 2.41
C LEU A 152 -24.89 13.77 2.43
N GLY A 153 -25.92 14.27 1.81
CA GLY A 153 -27.18 13.57 1.67
C GLY A 153 -27.82 13.79 0.30
N VAL A 154 -28.76 12.96 -0.03
CA VAL A 154 -29.53 13.03 -1.28
C VAL A 154 -31.00 12.94 -0.94
N ASP A 155 -31.79 13.83 -1.52
CA ASP A 155 -33.25 13.79 -1.52
C ASP A 155 -33.79 14.02 -2.95
N ASP A 156 -35.11 14.12 -3.10
CA ASP A 156 -35.78 14.38 -4.41
C ASP A 156 -35.37 15.72 -5.02
N SER A 157 -34.90 16.68 -4.22
CA SER A 157 -34.47 18.02 -4.67
C SER A 157 -33.01 18.03 -5.13
N GLY A 158 -32.21 16.99 -4.81
CA GLY A 158 -30.82 16.83 -5.26
C GLY A 158 -29.80 16.46 -4.17
N LEU A 159 -28.57 16.90 -4.38
CA LEU A 159 -27.44 16.68 -3.46
C LEU A 159 -27.37 17.82 -2.43
N HIS A 160 -27.42 17.46 -1.15
CA HIS A 160 -27.24 18.38 -0.03
C HIS A 160 -25.87 18.16 0.61
N PHE A 161 -25.15 19.26 0.83
CA PHE A 161 -23.81 19.26 1.40
C PHE A 161 -23.71 20.24 2.57
N SER A 162 -23.12 19.81 3.68
CA SER A 162 -22.80 20.66 4.82
C SER A 162 -21.46 20.27 5.44
N LEU A 163 -20.80 21.24 6.06
CA LEU A 163 -19.57 21.03 6.86
C LEU A 163 -19.80 21.27 8.36
N LYS A 164 -21.06 21.50 8.77
CA LYS A 164 -21.40 21.86 10.14
C LYS A 164 -22.12 20.73 10.86
N ASP A 165 -23.32 20.39 10.40
CA ASP A 165 -24.14 19.33 10.98
C ASP A 165 -25.17 18.79 9.96
N ALA A 166 -25.84 17.69 10.32
CA ALA A 166 -26.84 17.06 9.48
C ALA A 166 -28.10 17.94 9.36
N ALA A 167 -28.46 18.70 10.39
CA ALA A 167 -29.63 19.57 10.38
C ALA A 167 -29.49 20.74 9.39
N SER A 168 -28.25 21.23 9.20
CA SER A 168 -27.96 22.33 8.27
C SER A 168 -28.04 21.93 6.79
N MET A 169 -28.22 20.66 6.47
CA MET A 169 -28.44 20.19 5.10
C MET A 169 -29.84 20.53 4.58
N ASN A 170 -30.82 20.87 5.48
CA ASN A 170 -32.21 21.18 5.12
C ASN A 170 -32.83 20.14 4.17
N MET A 171 -32.64 18.87 4.45
CA MET A 171 -33.17 17.76 3.66
C MET A 171 -34.64 17.50 3.99
N ALA A 172 -35.38 16.96 3.02
CA ALA A 172 -36.72 16.43 3.26
C ALA A 172 -36.66 15.23 4.21
N GLU A 173 -37.79 14.91 4.88
CA GLU A 173 -37.86 13.79 5.84
C GLU A 173 -37.50 12.42 5.23
N ASP A 174 -37.74 12.25 3.93
CA ASP A 174 -37.41 11.05 3.17
C ASP A 174 -35.97 11.04 2.64
N GLY A 175 -35.17 12.06 2.91
CA GLY A 175 -33.80 12.20 2.42
C GLY A 175 -32.84 11.16 3.01
N LYS A 176 -31.98 10.59 2.16
CA LYS A 176 -30.97 9.58 2.55
C LYS A 176 -29.64 10.25 2.85
N ILE A 177 -29.17 10.17 4.09
CA ILE A 177 -27.82 10.62 4.47
C ILE A 177 -26.80 9.61 3.96
N LEU A 178 -25.87 10.04 3.12
CA LEU A 178 -24.79 9.22 2.58
C LEU A 178 -23.53 9.28 3.44
N ILE A 179 -23.13 10.47 3.88
CA ILE A 179 -22.01 10.70 4.80
C ILE A 179 -22.52 11.50 5.98
N ASN A 180 -22.30 11.00 7.19
CA ASN A 180 -22.77 11.60 8.42
C ASN A 180 -21.59 12.04 9.31
N GLY A 181 -20.80 12.99 8.83
CA GLY A 181 -19.69 13.57 9.59
C GLY A 181 -18.83 12.54 10.29
N ALA A 182 -18.69 12.65 11.61
CA ALA A 182 -17.88 11.74 12.44
C ALA A 182 -18.35 10.28 12.44
N MET A 183 -19.64 10.01 12.17
CA MET A 183 -20.15 8.64 11.99
C MET A 183 -19.76 8.03 10.64
N GLY A 184 -19.35 8.87 9.69
CA GLY A 184 -18.93 8.46 8.36
C GLY A 184 -20.04 7.89 7.49
N ILE A 185 -19.75 6.83 6.75
CA ILE A 185 -20.72 6.10 5.90
C ILE A 185 -21.11 4.82 6.62
N THR A 186 -22.41 4.59 6.80
CA THR A 186 -22.98 3.40 7.45
C THR A 186 -23.83 2.60 6.46
N GLY A 187 -24.08 1.34 6.75
CA GLY A 187 -24.90 0.48 5.90
C GLY A 187 -24.24 0.03 4.61
N ILE A 188 -22.91 0.04 4.55
CA ILE A 188 -22.15 -0.42 3.37
C ILE A 188 -22.33 -1.93 3.19
N LYS A 189 -22.82 -2.34 2.01
CA LYS A 189 -22.90 -3.75 1.65
C LYS A 189 -21.49 -4.28 1.35
N LYS A 190 -21.02 -5.23 2.18
CA LYS A 190 -19.70 -5.85 2.04
C LYS A 190 -19.59 -6.60 0.73
N THR A 191 -18.64 -6.21 -0.10
CA THR A 191 -18.45 -6.77 -1.44
C THR A 191 -17.00 -7.12 -1.73
N SER A 192 -16.07 -6.51 -0.99
CA SER A 192 -14.64 -6.83 -1.15
C SER A 192 -14.35 -8.27 -0.84
N THR A 193 -13.71 -8.95 -1.79
CA THR A 193 -13.25 -10.33 -1.66
C THR A 193 -11.73 -10.39 -1.64
N PHE A 194 -11.17 -11.45 -1.06
CA PHE A 194 -9.72 -11.68 -1.08
C PHE A 194 -9.16 -11.71 -2.50
N THR A 195 -9.91 -12.30 -3.45
CA THR A 195 -9.52 -12.34 -4.87
C THR A 195 -9.37 -10.94 -5.47
N MET A 196 -10.32 -10.02 -5.19
CA MET A 196 -10.21 -8.61 -5.62
C MET A 196 -8.97 -7.95 -5.01
N GLY A 197 -8.68 -8.23 -3.74
CA GLY A 197 -7.48 -7.75 -3.07
C GLY A 197 -6.20 -8.20 -3.76
N ILE A 198 -6.09 -9.48 -4.09
CA ILE A 198 -4.92 -10.03 -4.80
C ILE A 198 -4.79 -9.44 -6.21
N ILE A 199 -5.89 -9.27 -6.93
CA ILE A 199 -5.87 -8.62 -8.27
C ILE A 199 -5.31 -7.20 -8.14
N LEU A 200 -5.76 -6.42 -7.17
CA LEU A 200 -5.24 -5.06 -6.92
C LEU A 200 -3.76 -5.07 -6.57
N VAL A 201 -3.30 -6.00 -5.72
CA VAL A 201 -1.87 -6.18 -5.39
C VAL A 201 -1.07 -6.48 -6.66
N LEU A 202 -1.54 -7.40 -7.51
CA LEU A 202 -0.86 -7.74 -8.77
C LEU A 202 -0.79 -6.55 -9.73
N ILE A 203 -1.88 -5.81 -9.91
CA ILE A 203 -1.91 -4.58 -10.73
C ILE A 203 -0.90 -3.58 -10.19
N THR A 204 -0.89 -3.33 -8.88
CA THR A 204 0.06 -2.41 -8.23
C THR A 204 1.49 -2.85 -8.47
N LEU A 205 1.80 -4.13 -8.30
CA LEU A 205 3.13 -4.66 -8.55
C LEU A 205 3.56 -4.51 -10.01
N VAL A 206 2.66 -4.80 -10.97
CA VAL A 206 2.95 -4.64 -12.40
C VAL A 206 3.28 -3.18 -12.71
N VAL A 207 2.45 -2.24 -12.26
CA VAL A 207 2.64 -0.81 -12.56
C VAL A 207 3.90 -0.27 -11.89
N VAL A 208 4.09 -0.53 -10.60
CA VAL A 208 5.24 -0.02 -9.84
C VAL A 208 6.56 -0.62 -10.35
N LEU A 209 6.62 -1.94 -10.61
CA LEU A 209 7.84 -2.58 -11.11
C LEU A 209 8.16 -2.14 -12.55
N ASN A 210 7.17 -1.90 -13.40
CA ASN A 210 7.38 -1.36 -14.74
C ASN A 210 7.85 0.10 -14.68
N LEU A 211 7.25 0.92 -13.80
CA LEU A 211 7.69 2.30 -13.60
C LEU A 211 9.16 2.35 -13.16
N ILE A 212 9.55 1.61 -12.15
CA ILE A 212 10.93 1.58 -11.64
C ILE A 212 11.94 1.24 -12.73
N ARG A 213 11.57 0.38 -13.69
CA ARG A 213 12.44 -0.03 -14.81
C ARG A 213 12.38 0.89 -16.02
N SER A 214 11.42 1.79 -16.07
CA SER A 214 11.22 2.73 -17.17
C SER A 214 12.30 3.82 -17.19
N ARG A 215 12.26 4.68 -18.22
CA ARG A 215 13.10 5.89 -18.28
C ARG A 215 12.80 6.81 -17.09
N ALA A 216 11.52 6.92 -16.73
CA ALA A 216 11.08 7.72 -15.59
C ALA A 216 11.60 7.19 -14.25
N GLY A 217 11.59 5.86 -14.04
CA GLY A 217 12.13 5.25 -12.83
C GLY A 217 13.63 5.46 -12.66
N ARG A 218 14.40 5.47 -13.76
CA ARG A 218 15.83 5.82 -13.70
C ARG A 218 16.04 7.28 -13.35
N ALA A 219 15.20 8.20 -13.86
CA ALA A 219 15.25 9.62 -13.49
C ALA A 219 14.90 9.80 -12.00
N ILE A 220 13.88 9.12 -11.49
CA ILE A 220 13.51 9.11 -10.06
C ILE A 220 14.69 8.64 -9.20
N SER A 221 15.35 7.54 -9.56
CA SER A 221 16.51 7.03 -8.83
C SER A 221 17.70 8.00 -8.88
N ALA A 222 17.95 8.64 -10.01
CA ALA A 222 18.99 9.66 -10.13
C ALA A 222 18.74 10.88 -9.23
N ILE A 223 17.47 11.31 -9.12
CA ILE A 223 17.06 12.40 -8.22
C ILE A 223 17.34 12.00 -6.76
N ARG A 224 16.98 10.78 -6.36
CA ARG A 224 17.24 10.27 -5.02
C ARG A 224 18.74 10.23 -4.69
N ASP A 225 19.56 9.79 -5.64
CA ASP A 225 20.99 9.60 -5.40
C ASP A 225 21.72 10.95 -5.32
N ASN A 226 21.39 11.91 -6.19
CA ASN A 226 21.89 13.30 -6.12
C ASN A 226 20.99 14.23 -6.94
N GLU A 227 20.19 15.06 -6.27
CA GLU A 227 19.22 15.98 -6.87
C GLU A 227 19.92 17.07 -7.69
N ILE A 228 21.06 17.59 -7.20
CA ILE A 228 21.83 18.66 -7.87
C ILE A 228 22.42 18.13 -9.18
N ALA A 229 23.03 16.95 -9.15
CA ALA A 229 23.60 16.33 -10.35
C ALA A 229 22.50 15.96 -11.36
N ALA A 230 21.35 15.48 -10.92
CA ALA A 230 20.20 15.20 -11.78
C ALA A 230 19.70 16.46 -12.49
N LYS A 231 19.65 17.59 -11.77
CA LYS A 231 19.28 18.90 -12.33
C LYS A 231 20.28 19.38 -13.37
N SER A 232 21.58 19.18 -13.14
CA SER A 232 22.65 19.62 -14.05
C SER A 232 22.60 18.91 -15.40
N ILE A 233 22.11 17.68 -15.47
CA ILE A 233 21.93 16.93 -16.73
C ILE A 233 20.54 17.12 -17.36
N GLY A 234 19.76 18.12 -16.88
CA GLY A 234 18.49 18.53 -17.48
C GLY A 234 17.27 17.71 -17.03
N ILE A 235 17.35 16.91 -15.95
CA ILE A 235 16.19 16.19 -15.42
C ILE A 235 15.26 17.18 -14.71
N ASN A 236 13.99 17.22 -15.10
CA ASN A 236 12.96 18.02 -14.42
C ASN A 236 12.53 17.34 -13.11
N ILE A 237 13.13 17.78 -12.00
CA ILE A 237 12.96 17.18 -10.67
C ILE A 237 11.51 17.20 -10.24
N THR A 238 10.84 18.35 -10.31
CA THR A 238 9.44 18.52 -9.86
C THR A 238 8.51 17.57 -10.59
N ARG A 239 8.66 17.43 -11.91
CA ARG A 239 7.81 16.53 -12.72
C ARG A 239 7.91 15.08 -12.25
N TYR A 240 9.12 14.58 -12.02
CA TYR A 240 9.32 13.18 -11.62
C TYR A 240 8.95 12.93 -10.16
N LYS A 241 9.21 13.89 -9.26
CA LYS A 241 8.76 13.83 -7.86
C LYS A 241 7.23 13.78 -7.79
N VAL A 242 6.54 14.72 -8.44
CA VAL A 242 5.06 14.76 -8.46
C VAL A 242 4.48 13.50 -9.11
N MET A 243 5.05 13.02 -10.22
CA MET A 243 4.57 11.79 -10.87
C MET A 243 4.63 10.58 -9.93
N ALA A 244 5.73 10.37 -9.22
CA ALA A 244 5.87 9.27 -8.28
C ALA A 244 4.90 9.41 -7.10
N PHE A 245 4.74 10.61 -6.58
CA PHE A 245 3.85 10.92 -5.47
C PHE A 245 2.38 10.71 -5.82
N VAL A 246 1.94 11.22 -6.98
CA VAL A 246 0.56 11.07 -7.48
C VAL A 246 0.24 9.61 -7.77
N LEU A 247 1.15 8.87 -8.41
CA LEU A 247 0.91 7.45 -8.65
C LEU A 247 0.78 6.67 -7.34
N SER A 248 1.58 7.03 -6.34
CA SER A 248 1.51 6.44 -5.01
C SER A 248 0.18 6.75 -4.32
N SER A 249 -0.31 8.00 -4.41
CA SER A 249 -1.61 8.40 -3.85
C SER A 249 -2.80 7.71 -4.56
N VAL A 250 -2.74 7.50 -5.88
CA VAL A 250 -3.76 6.74 -6.62
C VAL A 250 -3.90 5.32 -6.08
N PHE A 251 -2.78 4.60 -5.90
CA PHE A 251 -2.85 3.25 -5.32
C PHE A 251 -3.26 3.25 -3.86
N ALA A 252 -2.88 4.27 -3.09
CA ALA A 252 -3.37 4.44 -1.73
C ALA A 252 -4.89 4.62 -1.69
N GLY A 253 -5.45 5.41 -2.62
CA GLY A 253 -6.90 5.58 -2.77
C GLY A 253 -7.61 4.28 -3.15
N MET A 254 -7.07 3.53 -4.13
CA MET A 254 -7.62 2.22 -4.50
C MET A 254 -7.58 1.21 -3.34
N ALA A 255 -6.50 1.20 -2.55
CA ALA A 255 -6.42 0.40 -1.32
C ALA A 255 -7.48 0.82 -0.30
N GLY A 256 -7.77 2.12 -0.23
CA GLY A 256 -8.86 2.67 0.59
C GLY A 256 -10.23 2.14 0.19
N VAL A 257 -10.54 2.09 -1.11
CA VAL A 257 -11.79 1.50 -1.62
C VAL A 257 -11.89 0.02 -1.25
N LEU A 258 -10.82 -0.74 -1.49
CA LEU A 258 -10.77 -2.16 -1.13
C LEU A 258 -11.03 -2.37 0.36
N TYR A 259 -10.40 -1.55 1.20
CA TYR A 259 -10.53 -1.59 2.65
C TYR A 259 -11.95 -1.25 3.11
N SER A 260 -12.54 -0.16 2.58
CA SER A 260 -13.86 0.33 3.00
C SER A 260 -14.98 -0.67 2.68
N LEU A 261 -14.95 -1.29 1.50
CA LEU A 261 -15.97 -2.26 1.07
C LEU A 261 -15.89 -3.62 1.81
N ASN A 262 -14.91 -3.81 2.70
CA ASN A 262 -14.81 -4.96 3.60
C ASN A 262 -15.59 -4.77 4.92
N TYR A 263 -15.98 -3.54 5.24
CA TYR A 263 -16.67 -3.20 6.49
C TYR A 263 -18.07 -2.68 6.22
N SER A 264 -18.98 -2.82 7.20
CA SER A 264 -20.35 -2.27 7.14
C SER A 264 -20.39 -0.78 7.44
N SER A 265 -19.33 -0.23 8.03
CA SER A 265 -19.22 1.19 8.36
C SER A 265 -17.80 1.70 8.12
N LEU A 266 -17.70 2.89 7.59
CA LEU A 266 -16.46 3.59 7.27
C LEU A 266 -16.38 4.87 8.08
N VAL A 267 -15.41 4.99 8.99
CA VAL A 267 -15.21 6.15 9.86
C VAL A 267 -13.85 6.77 9.55
N ALA A 268 -13.80 8.10 9.40
CA ALA A 268 -12.57 8.83 9.07
C ALA A 268 -11.47 8.67 10.13
N LYS A 269 -11.83 8.47 11.39
CA LYS A 269 -10.91 8.27 12.52
C LYS A 269 -9.94 7.09 12.33
N LYS A 270 -10.28 6.10 11.50
CA LYS A 270 -9.39 4.95 11.18
C LYS A 270 -8.20 5.32 10.31
N PHE A 271 -8.24 6.47 9.64
CA PHE A 271 -7.20 6.94 8.73
C PHE A 271 -6.33 8.04 9.37
N ASP A 272 -5.93 7.81 10.60
CA ASP A 272 -5.12 8.74 11.40
C ASP A 272 -3.62 8.64 11.07
N TYR A 273 -2.82 9.50 11.72
CA TYR A 273 -1.38 9.50 11.57
C TYR A 273 -0.72 8.18 12.03
N ASN A 274 -1.32 7.47 13.01
CA ASN A 274 -0.81 6.17 13.45
C ASN A 274 -0.87 5.15 12.32
N THR A 275 -1.93 5.17 11.52
CA THR A 275 -2.05 4.32 10.32
C THR A 275 -0.96 4.64 9.30
N SER A 276 -0.67 5.93 9.05
CA SER A 276 0.46 6.33 8.18
C SER A 276 1.80 5.85 8.71
N ILE A 277 2.05 5.98 10.01
CA ILE A 277 3.28 5.48 10.65
C ILE A 277 3.38 3.96 10.52
N ASN A 278 2.30 3.22 10.77
CA ASN A 278 2.31 1.76 10.63
C ASN A 278 2.68 1.33 9.21
N ILE A 279 2.14 1.99 8.18
CA ILE A 279 2.49 1.70 6.79
C ILE A 279 3.97 2.01 6.52
N LEU A 280 4.49 3.13 7.06
CA LEU A 280 5.90 3.46 6.98
C LEU A 280 6.77 2.38 7.65
N VAL A 281 6.36 1.88 8.82
CA VAL A 281 7.04 0.79 9.53
C VAL A 281 7.09 -0.47 8.65
N PHE A 282 6.02 -0.80 7.93
CA PHE A 282 6.03 -1.94 6.98
C PHE A 282 7.08 -1.77 5.88
N VAL A 283 7.24 -0.54 5.35
CA VAL A 283 8.25 -0.23 4.34
C VAL A 283 9.67 -0.29 4.91
N VAL A 284 9.88 0.29 6.10
CA VAL A 284 11.20 0.36 6.75
C VAL A 284 11.68 -1.04 7.15
N LEU A 285 10.81 -1.85 7.75
CA LEU A 285 11.13 -3.23 8.16
C LEU A 285 11.27 -4.17 6.95
N GLY A 286 10.45 -3.96 5.92
CA GLY A 286 10.58 -4.70 4.66
C GLY A 286 11.84 -4.35 3.88
N GLY A 287 12.46 -3.21 4.21
CA GLY A 287 13.64 -2.64 3.56
C GLY A 287 13.28 -1.57 2.54
N ILE A 288 13.76 -0.36 2.81
CA ILE A 288 13.57 0.81 1.95
C ILE A 288 14.10 0.51 0.53
N GLY A 289 13.27 0.68 -0.50
CA GLY A 289 13.59 0.35 -1.88
C GLY A 289 13.44 -1.15 -2.25
N SER A 290 13.00 -1.99 -1.32
CA SER A 290 12.75 -3.42 -1.55
C SER A 290 11.26 -3.73 -1.64
N ILE A 291 10.71 -3.83 -2.85
CA ILE A 291 9.28 -4.14 -3.06
C ILE A 291 8.90 -5.48 -2.42
N ARG A 292 9.74 -6.51 -2.55
CA ARG A 292 9.46 -7.83 -1.95
C ARG A 292 9.38 -7.77 -0.44
N GLY A 293 10.36 -7.07 0.16
CA GLY A 293 10.40 -6.91 1.60
C GLY A 293 9.16 -6.21 2.12
N SER A 294 8.71 -5.12 1.45
CA SER A 294 7.49 -4.41 1.83
C SER A 294 6.24 -5.27 1.72
N VAL A 295 6.10 -6.12 0.69
CA VAL A 295 4.98 -7.06 0.55
C VAL A 295 4.95 -8.04 1.73
N ILE A 296 6.09 -8.66 2.04
CA ILE A 296 6.19 -9.66 3.12
C ILE A 296 5.98 -9.00 4.48
N ALA A 297 6.62 -7.85 4.72
CA ALA A 297 6.50 -7.14 5.98
C ALA A 297 5.07 -6.66 6.24
N ALA A 298 4.41 -6.08 5.22
CA ALA A 298 3.01 -5.65 5.33
C ALA A 298 2.09 -6.83 5.64
N ALA A 299 2.25 -7.96 4.95
CA ALA A 299 1.43 -9.15 5.20
C ALA A 299 1.63 -9.68 6.64
N ILE A 300 2.87 -9.88 7.08
CA ILE A 300 3.17 -10.40 8.42
C ILE A 300 2.69 -9.44 9.52
N LEU A 301 3.04 -8.15 9.39
CA LEU A 301 2.75 -7.17 10.44
C LEU A 301 1.27 -6.82 10.54
N THR A 302 0.49 -6.99 9.47
CA THR A 302 -0.97 -6.83 9.52
C THR A 302 -1.63 -8.01 10.24
N VAL A 303 -1.11 -9.24 10.08
CA VAL A 303 -1.64 -10.44 10.74
C VAL A 303 -1.23 -10.50 12.21
N LEU A 304 -0.07 -10.00 12.56
CA LEU A 304 0.53 -10.13 13.88
C LEU A 304 -0.38 -9.66 15.04
N PRO A 305 -1.01 -8.46 14.99
CA PRO A 305 -1.93 -8.03 16.05
C PRO A 305 -3.14 -8.93 16.22
N GLU A 306 -3.62 -9.60 15.15
CA GLU A 306 -4.74 -10.54 15.22
C GLU A 306 -4.32 -11.86 15.85
N MET A 307 -3.13 -12.36 15.54
CA MET A 307 -2.57 -13.56 16.20
C MET A 307 -2.36 -13.34 17.70
N LEU A 308 -2.06 -12.11 18.10
CA LEU A 308 -1.88 -11.72 19.51
C LEU A 308 -3.21 -11.40 20.21
N ARG A 309 -4.36 -11.55 19.55
CA ARG A 309 -5.68 -11.22 20.11
C ARG A 309 -5.99 -11.98 21.41
N GLY A 310 -5.48 -13.21 21.54
CA GLY A 310 -5.63 -14.00 22.76
C GLY A 310 -4.92 -13.44 24.01
N LEU A 311 -4.01 -12.47 23.82
CA LEU A 311 -3.26 -11.84 24.93
C LEU A 311 -3.90 -10.56 25.46
N ASN A 312 -5.13 -10.22 25.00
CA ASN A 312 -5.95 -9.09 25.48
C ASN A 312 -5.14 -7.76 25.62
N ASP A 313 -4.99 -7.26 26.84
CA ASP A 313 -4.40 -5.94 27.14
C ASP A 313 -2.90 -5.85 26.80
N TYR A 314 -2.18 -6.96 26.83
CA TYR A 314 -0.76 -7.01 26.50
C TYR A 314 -0.48 -7.02 24.99
N ARG A 315 -1.50 -7.15 24.13
CA ARG A 315 -1.37 -7.25 22.66
C ARG A 315 -0.54 -6.12 22.07
N MET A 316 -0.86 -4.87 22.43
CA MET A 316 -0.17 -3.69 21.88
C MET A 316 1.27 -3.59 22.39
N LEU A 317 1.52 -3.95 23.67
CA LEU A 317 2.87 -3.96 24.24
C LEU A 317 3.73 -5.02 23.55
N ILE A 318 3.23 -6.23 23.39
CA ILE A 318 3.96 -7.32 22.71
C ILE A 318 4.21 -6.96 21.24
N TYR A 319 3.21 -6.37 20.55
CA TYR A 319 3.37 -5.90 19.17
C TYR A 319 4.52 -4.87 19.08
N ALA A 320 4.58 -3.89 19.98
CA ALA A 320 5.65 -2.89 20.01
C ALA A 320 7.03 -3.53 20.25
N ILE A 321 7.13 -4.48 21.20
CA ILE A 321 8.37 -5.22 21.47
C ILE A 321 8.81 -6.01 20.21
N VAL A 322 7.88 -6.73 19.56
CA VAL A 322 8.18 -7.49 18.35
C VAL A 322 8.67 -6.57 17.23
N LEU A 323 8.07 -5.39 17.05
CA LEU A 323 8.54 -4.40 16.06
C LEU A 323 9.97 -3.94 16.35
N ILE A 324 10.30 -3.61 17.61
CA ILE A 324 11.65 -3.19 18.01
C ILE A 324 12.66 -4.32 17.76
N VAL A 325 12.35 -5.52 18.18
CA VAL A 325 13.21 -6.70 17.98
C VAL A 325 13.41 -6.94 16.48
N MET A 326 12.35 -6.91 15.69
CA MET A 326 12.41 -7.09 14.24
C MET A 326 13.25 -6.01 13.54
N MET A 327 13.14 -4.76 14.01
CA MET A 327 13.95 -3.64 13.51
C MET A 327 15.45 -3.85 13.81
N ILE A 328 15.78 -4.27 15.04
CA ILE A 328 17.16 -4.59 15.43
C ILE A 328 17.69 -5.74 14.58
N PHE A 329 16.91 -6.81 14.40
CA PHE A 329 17.31 -7.97 13.57
C PHE A 329 17.51 -7.60 12.10
N THR A 330 16.72 -6.69 11.55
CA THR A 330 16.81 -6.30 10.14
C THR A 330 17.96 -5.33 9.87
N ARG A 331 18.29 -4.44 10.83
CA ARG A 331 19.25 -3.34 10.64
C ARG A 331 20.60 -3.54 11.32
N SER A 332 20.73 -4.43 12.30
CA SER A 332 22.00 -4.65 13.02
C SER A 332 23.10 -5.18 12.08
N PRO A 333 24.25 -4.50 11.96
CA PRO A 333 25.35 -4.93 11.11
C PRO A 333 25.89 -6.33 11.46
N LYS A 334 25.91 -6.64 12.77
CA LYS A 334 26.36 -7.95 13.28
C LYS A 334 25.44 -9.09 12.84
N LEU A 335 24.11 -8.85 12.93
CA LEU A 335 23.11 -9.85 12.53
C LEU A 335 23.02 -10.00 11.01
N VAL A 336 23.24 -8.92 10.26
CA VAL A 336 23.36 -8.99 8.79
C VAL A 336 24.58 -9.80 8.37
N ALA A 337 25.72 -9.64 9.05
CA ALA A 337 26.92 -10.43 8.82
C ALA A 337 26.68 -11.92 9.18
N TRP A 338 26.10 -12.18 10.35
CA TRP A 338 25.73 -13.54 10.77
C TRP A 338 24.74 -14.22 9.81
N ARG A 339 23.74 -13.52 9.33
CA ARG A 339 22.79 -14.04 8.29
C ARG A 339 23.51 -14.39 6.99
N LYS A 340 24.52 -13.61 6.57
CA LYS A 340 25.35 -13.95 5.40
C LYS A 340 26.15 -15.21 5.65
N GLU A 341 26.78 -15.34 6.81
CA GLU A 341 27.55 -16.51 7.21
C GLU A 341 26.68 -17.78 7.29
N VAL A 342 25.50 -17.69 7.91
CA VAL A 342 24.52 -18.79 7.95
C VAL A 342 24.03 -19.17 6.55
N ALA A 343 23.74 -18.18 5.69
CA ALA A 343 23.36 -18.43 4.30
C ALA A 343 24.49 -19.09 3.50
N GLU A 344 25.74 -18.75 3.76
CA GLU A 344 26.93 -19.40 3.17
C GLU A 344 27.05 -20.83 3.68
N LYS A 345 26.94 -21.06 4.99
CA LYS A 345 26.97 -22.44 5.58
C LYS A 345 25.83 -23.32 5.04
N ILE A 346 24.60 -22.78 4.86
CA ILE A 346 23.48 -23.50 4.25
C ILE A 346 23.78 -23.80 2.78
N THR A 347 24.38 -22.86 2.04
CA THR A 347 24.77 -23.06 0.64
C THR A 347 25.91 -24.10 0.50
N GLU A 348 26.77 -24.21 1.49
CA GLU A 348 27.80 -25.24 1.55
C GLU A 348 27.25 -26.65 1.84
N LYS A 349 26.21 -26.74 2.66
CA LYS A 349 25.59 -28.02 3.07
C LYS A 349 24.67 -28.61 2.00
N PHE A 350 24.19 -27.79 1.03
CA PHE A 350 23.37 -28.23 -0.10
C PHE A 350 24.15 -28.15 -1.43
N PRO A 351 24.66 -29.27 -1.96
CA PRO A 351 25.55 -29.31 -3.15
C PRO A 351 24.88 -28.78 -4.43
N ILE A 352 23.56 -28.82 -4.53
CA ILE A 352 22.77 -28.29 -5.65
C ILE A 352 22.87 -26.73 -5.75
N LEU A 353 23.05 -26.05 -4.63
CA LEU A 353 23.27 -24.59 -4.58
C LEU A 353 24.70 -24.21 -4.91
N LYS A 354 25.67 -25.10 -4.64
CA LYS A 354 27.10 -24.96 -4.99
C LYS A 354 27.34 -25.00 -6.51
N LEU A 355 26.61 -25.87 -7.22
CA LEU A 355 26.66 -25.98 -8.67
C LEU A 355 26.24 -24.69 -9.38
N ASN A 356 25.23 -24.00 -8.84
CA ASN A 356 24.75 -22.70 -9.34
C ASN A 356 25.76 -21.57 -9.12
N LYS A 357 26.57 -21.61 -8.06
CA LYS A 357 27.61 -20.60 -7.77
C LYS A 357 28.82 -20.83 -8.69
N PHE A 358 29.20 -22.10 -8.90
CA PHE A 358 30.32 -22.49 -9.76
C PHE A 358 30.09 -22.17 -11.25
N LEU A 359 28.88 -22.41 -11.75
CA LEU A 359 28.44 -22.02 -13.09
C LEU A 359 28.40 -20.49 -13.29
N LYS A 360 28.18 -19.75 -12.24
CA LYS A 360 28.12 -18.28 -12.25
C LYS A 360 29.50 -17.63 -12.25
N ASP A 361 30.46 -18.24 -11.57
CA ASP A 361 31.87 -17.79 -11.55
C ASP A 361 32.60 -18.17 -12.85
N LYS A 362 32.27 -19.33 -13.44
CA LYS A 362 32.77 -19.75 -14.75
C LYS A 362 32.29 -18.83 -15.89
N SER A 363 31.02 -18.44 -15.88
CA SER A 363 30.47 -17.50 -16.87
C SER A 363 30.98 -16.04 -16.71
N LYS A 364 31.48 -15.67 -15.53
CA LYS A 364 32.15 -14.38 -15.29
C LYS A 364 33.61 -14.38 -15.77
N LYS A 365 34.29 -15.52 -15.71
CA LYS A 365 35.66 -15.69 -16.22
C LYS A 365 35.74 -15.84 -17.75
N GLU A 366 34.67 -16.33 -18.37
CA GLU A 366 34.54 -16.42 -19.83
C GLU A 366 34.03 -15.11 -20.49
N ALA A 367 33.58 -14.14 -19.69
CA ALA A 367 33.10 -12.82 -20.16
C ALA A 367 34.06 -11.66 -19.84
N ALA A 368 35.23 -11.95 -19.24
CA ALA A 368 36.34 -11.02 -19.00
C ALA A 368 37.52 -11.36 -19.90
#